data_be842fad0d183131898535bab2f0afb5
#
_entry.id   be842fad0d183131898535bab2f0afb5
#
_cell.length_a   1.000
_cell.length_b   1.000
_cell.length_c   1.000
_cell.angle_alpha   90.00
_cell.angle_beta   90.00
_cell.angle_gamma   90.00
#
_symmetry.space_group_name_H-M   'P 1'
#
loop_
_entity.id
_entity.type
_entity.pdbx_description
1 polymer ?
#
loop_
_entity_poly.entity_id
_entity_poly.type
_entity_poly.pdbx_seq_one_letter_code
_entity_poly.pdbx_strand_id
1 'polypeptide(L)'
;MRSEFFRHLRAGLAAIILAGTASQAGAAPAHGIAMYGAPALPPDFVSLPYANPDAPRGGAVVTGNVGGFDSLNPFILRGNPPWQLADLTHETLMGRSWDEPFTLYGLLAESVETDDDRRWVEFTLRPEARFSDGTPVTIEDVLWSYETLGTTGHPRYRGFWTKVDSIAQTGPRSLRLTFTEDDRELALLAGLRPILQKSQWEGRDITEAGIDDIPLGTGPYVVSDYEINRHVTLKRNPDYWGRDLPLRRGTNNFDEIRIEFYGDDTVLKEAFKAGLVSYVREFNAEAWATQYDFPAVARGEITLSEIPHGKPSGMTGFVMNTRRPPLDDWRVRDALITAFNFEYINDTLTGGRQPRITSYFSGSELGMDHGPATGRVRDLLTPLADTLPPGTLEGYSLPVGDGTARNRTALRRAVDLLNEAGWQVQNGRLVNAEGTPLSLTVLLQQDGLIAQASAMMDIYARALERLGITLKVEMTDKAQYAEREAQFDFDLTMMRRSLSLSPGNEQTYYWGADYADQPGSRNLMGMKSPAAEAMIRAMLTARDRAEFVAATRALDRVLMAGRYVIPIHQYSVGRIAHKSQLKYPDDRLPIYGDGIGFLPEVWWFEANE
;
A
#
# COMPACT_ATOMS: atom_id res chain seq x y z
N MET A 1 80.50 33.77 21.92
CA MET A 1 79.96 32.74 21.09
C MET A 1 79.45 31.57 21.88
N ARG A 2 78.39 31.73 22.60
CA ARG A 2 77.64 30.66 23.35
C ARG A 2 76.41 31.33 24.00
N SER A 3 75.38 31.74 23.19
CA SER A 3 74.11 32.17 23.82
C SER A 3 72.94 32.22 22.84
N GLU A 4 72.98 31.60 21.63
CA GLU A 4 71.87 31.62 20.67
C GLU A 4 71.32 30.25 20.30
N PHE A 5 71.71 29.18 20.97
CA PHE A 5 71.29 27.81 20.57
C PHE A 5 70.16 27.22 21.42
N PHE A 6 69.58 27.97 22.33
CA PHE A 6 68.50 27.45 23.22
C PHE A 6 67.11 28.14 23.06
N ARG A 7 66.93 28.93 21.99
CA ARG A 7 65.65 29.66 21.77
C ARG A 7 64.69 29.05 20.75
N HIS A 8 65.10 28.04 20.02
CA HIS A 8 64.29 27.40 18.95
C HIS A 8 63.73 26.00 19.29
N LEU A 9 63.91 25.49 20.54
CA LEU A 9 63.42 24.17 20.93
C LEU A 9 62.17 24.21 21.83
N ARG A 10 61.53 25.38 22.05
CA ARG A 10 60.31 25.49 22.82
C ARG A 10 59.07 25.94 22.03
N ALA A 11 59.19 26.18 20.75
CA ALA A 11 58.06 26.53 19.87
C ALA A 11 57.55 25.35 19.01
N GLY A 12 58.16 24.18 19.11
CA GLY A 12 57.81 23.01 18.28
C GLY A 12 56.95 21.93 19.01
N LEU A 13 56.65 22.07 20.31
CA LEU A 13 55.89 21.05 21.06
C LEU A 13 54.48 21.49 21.53
N ALA A 14 54.01 22.67 21.11
CA ALA A 14 52.67 23.15 21.42
C ALA A 14 51.69 23.07 20.24
N ALA A 15 52.08 22.51 19.07
CA ALA A 15 51.27 22.44 17.87
C ALA A 15 50.82 21.01 17.45
N ILE A 16 51.02 19.99 18.29
CA ILE A 16 50.72 18.57 17.95
C ILE A 16 49.69 17.93 18.93
N ILE A 17 48.97 18.70 19.70
CA ILE A 17 47.88 18.16 20.57
C ILE A 17 46.54 18.85 20.28
N LEU A 18 46.29 19.29 19.05
CA LEU A 18 44.98 19.79 18.63
C LEU A 18 44.50 19.15 17.30
N ALA A 19 44.89 17.92 17.05
CA ALA A 19 44.36 17.14 15.92
C ALA A 19 43.98 15.74 16.43
N GLY A 20 42.80 15.60 16.99
CA GLY A 20 42.35 14.27 17.43
C GLY A 20 41.11 14.19 18.28
N THR A 21 40.19 15.14 18.16
CA THR A 21 38.80 14.88 18.50
C THR A 21 37.96 15.34 17.33
N ALA A 22 38.01 14.59 16.24
CA ALA A 22 36.85 14.49 15.34
C ALA A 22 35.77 13.86 16.24
N SER A 23 34.98 14.68 16.92
CA SER A 23 33.67 14.26 17.41
C SER A 23 32.98 13.64 16.22
N GLN A 24 32.77 12.33 16.24
CA GLN A 24 31.66 11.77 15.51
C GLN A 24 30.45 12.58 16.01
N ALA A 25 30.02 13.56 15.24
CA ALA A 25 28.76 14.20 15.45
C ALA A 25 27.73 13.09 15.19
N GLY A 26 27.39 12.33 16.24
CA GLY A 26 26.18 11.53 16.23
C GLY A 26 25.05 12.49 15.89
N ALA A 27 24.15 12.09 15.01
CA ALA A 27 22.97 12.88 14.73
C ALA A 27 22.25 13.10 16.06
N ALA A 28 21.81 14.34 16.32
CA ALA A 28 21.09 14.65 17.56
C ALA A 28 19.72 13.93 17.55
N PRO A 29 19.22 13.46 18.71
CA PRO A 29 17.88 12.90 18.81
C PRO A 29 16.84 13.84 18.21
N ALA A 30 15.99 13.32 17.31
CA ALA A 30 14.98 14.05 16.60
C ALA A 30 13.56 13.57 16.95
N HIS A 31 12.56 14.45 16.86
CA HIS A 31 11.14 14.12 17.09
C HIS A 31 10.51 13.28 15.95
N GLY A 32 11.20 13.12 14.85
CA GLY A 32 10.74 12.38 13.68
C GLY A 32 11.87 12.07 12.71
N ILE A 33 11.61 11.19 11.77
CA ILE A 33 12.53 10.76 10.71
C ILE A 33 11.83 10.79 9.36
N ALA A 34 12.40 11.49 8.37
CA ALA A 34 11.95 11.50 6.99
C ALA A 34 12.92 10.75 6.09
N MET A 35 12.48 10.06 5.04
CA MET A 35 13.38 9.39 4.09
C MET A 35 14.32 10.37 3.41
N TYR A 36 13.80 11.55 3.06
CA TYR A 36 14.52 12.62 2.37
C TYR A 36 14.36 13.93 3.12
N GLY A 37 15.48 14.55 3.48
CA GLY A 37 15.45 15.81 4.23
C GLY A 37 15.03 15.66 5.70
N ALA A 38 14.36 16.68 6.21
CA ALA A 38 13.80 16.71 7.57
C ALA A 38 12.28 16.52 7.54
N PRO A 39 11.66 16.03 8.63
CA PRO A 39 10.21 16.05 8.81
C PRO A 39 9.64 17.44 8.62
N ALA A 40 8.47 17.56 7.96
CA ALA A 40 7.85 18.87 7.67
C ALA A 40 7.19 19.50 8.90
N LEU A 41 6.63 18.67 9.80
CA LEU A 41 6.06 19.19 11.05
C LEU A 41 7.20 19.53 12.03
N PRO A 42 7.16 20.74 12.65
CA PRO A 42 8.19 21.15 13.61
C PRO A 42 8.09 20.34 14.92
N PRO A 43 9.13 20.31 15.77
CA PRO A 43 9.12 19.56 17.02
C PRO A 43 8.00 19.91 18.00
N ASP A 44 7.46 21.11 17.90
CA ASP A 44 6.38 21.67 18.74
C ASP A 44 5.01 21.68 18.06
N PHE A 45 4.80 20.89 16.98
CA PHE A 45 3.49 20.79 16.35
C PHE A 45 2.42 20.32 17.35
N VAL A 46 1.21 20.79 17.21
CA VAL A 46 0.11 20.60 18.17
C VAL A 46 -0.79 19.42 17.82
N SER A 47 -1.03 19.22 16.53
CA SER A 47 -1.85 18.12 15.98
C SER A 47 -1.45 17.86 14.54
N LEU A 48 -1.89 16.75 13.99
CA LEU A 48 -1.79 16.49 12.56
C LEU A 48 -2.60 17.53 11.76
N PRO A 49 -2.14 17.99 10.59
CA PRO A 49 -2.82 19.04 9.82
C PRO A 49 -4.27 18.71 9.46
N TYR A 50 -4.55 17.42 9.23
CA TYR A 50 -5.87 16.89 8.85
C TYR A 50 -6.69 16.39 10.04
N ALA A 51 -6.28 16.63 11.29
CA ALA A 51 -7.05 16.34 12.50
C ALA A 51 -7.61 17.63 13.10
N ASN A 52 -8.83 17.57 13.64
CA ASN A 52 -9.38 18.67 14.42
C ASN A 52 -8.99 18.51 15.90
N PRO A 53 -8.05 19.31 16.44
CA PRO A 53 -7.59 19.18 17.82
C PRO A 53 -8.69 19.40 18.86
N ASP A 54 -9.77 20.07 18.49
CA ASP A 54 -10.93 20.40 19.33
C ASP A 54 -12.14 19.51 19.02
N ALA A 55 -11.95 18.40 18.26
CA ALA A 55 -13.04 17.47 17.94
C ALA A 55 -13.69 16.95 19.23
N PRO A 56 -15.04 16.99 19.33
CA PRO A 56 -15.73 16.43 20.48
C PRO A 56 -15.46 14.93 20.59
N ARG A 57 -15.28 14.48 21.82
CA ARG A 57 -15.14 13.04 22.12
C ARG A 57 -16.47 12.50 22.55
N GLY A 58 -16.83 11.32 22.06
CA GLY A 58 -18.08 10.65 22.41
C GLY A 58 -18.74 9.92 21.26
N GLY A 59 -19.86 9.29 21.56
CA GLY A 59 -20.66 8.57 20.59
C GLY A 59 -20.06 7.23 20.14
N ALA A 60 -20.80 6.57 19.26
CA ALA A 60 -20.44 5.27 18.73
C ALA A 60 -20.48 5.25 17.20
N VAL A 61 -19.59 4.49 16.61
CA VAL A 61 -19.58 4.21 15.18
C VAL A 61 -19.71 2.69 14.95
N VAL A 62 -20.60 2.31 14.04
CA VAL A 62 -20.75 0.92 13.58
C VAL A 62 -20.19 0.82 12.17
N THR A 63 -19.18 0.00 11.99
CA THR A 63 -18.60 -0.31 10.67
C THR A 63 -18.98 -1.73 10.25
N GLY A 64 -19.12 -1.97 8.95
CA GLY A 64 -19.42 -3.29 8.41
C GLY A 64 -18.20 -3.89 7.68
N ASN A 65 -17.93 -5.15 7.98
CA ASN A 65 -16.96 -5.96 7.23
C ASN A 65 -17.71 -7.09 6.48
N VAL A 66 -17.21 -7.47 5.31
CA VAL A 66 -17.71 -8.66 4.59
C VAL A 66 -16.87 -9.88 4.98
N GLY A 67 -17.52 -11.01 5.18
CA GLY A 67 -16.91 -12.26 5.62
C GLY A 67 -17.05 -12.49 7.12
N GLY A 68 -16.03 -13.04 7.75
CA GLY A 68 -16.02 -13.37 9.18
C GLY A 68 -14.62 -13.29 9.78
N PHE A 69 -14.50 -13.64 11.06
CA PHE A 69 -13.24 -13.73 11.80
C PHE A 69 -13.25 -14.94 12.73
N ASP A 70 -12.07 -15.46 13.02
CA ASP A 70 -11.84 -16.59 13.93
C ASP A 70 -10.65 -16.36 14.87
N SER A 71 -10.05 -15.17 14.82
CA SER A 71 -8.95 -14.74 15.68
C SER A 71 -9.09 -13.26 16.03
N LEU A 72 -8.55 -12.86 17.17
CA LEU A 72 -8.37 -11.46 17.58
C LEU A 72 -6.89 -11.08 17.73
N ASN A 73 -5.99 -11.94 17.23
CA ASN A 73 -4.56 -11.67 17.21
C ASN A 73 -4.07 -11.35 15.77
N PRO A 74 -3.82 -10.06 15.43
CA PRO A 74 -3.41 -9.65 14.09
C PRO A 74 -1.91 -9.83 13.80
N PHE A 75 -1.12 -10.40 14.72
CA PHE A 75 0.34 -10.43 14.64
C PHE A 75 0.91 -11.78 14.24
N ILE A 76 0.11 -12.83 14.29
CA ILE A 76 0.48 -14.20 13.93
C ILE A 76 -0.13 -14.62 12.59
N LEU A 77 0.34 -15.73 12.02
CA LEU A 77 -0.18 -16.24 10.75
C LEU A 77 -1.51 -16.99 10.92
N ARG A 78 -1.73 -17.58 12.09
CA ARG A 78 -2.93 -18.38 12.39
C ARG A 78 -4.16 -17.51 12.58
N GLY A 79 -5.26 -17.89 11.90
CA GLY A 79 -6.55 -17.24 12.03
C GLY A 79 -6.74 -16.03 11.09
N ASN A 80 -7.95 -15.50 11.11
CA ASN A 80 -8.40 -14.35 10.31
C ASN A 80 -8.94 -13.26 11.25
N PRO A 81 -8.11 -12.35 11.75
CA PRO A 81 -8.54 -11.25 12.62
C PRO A 81 -9.20 -10.11 11.83
N PRO A 82 -10.10 -9.32 12.44
CA PRO A 82 -10.54 -8.04 11.89
C PRO A 82 -9.34 -7.13 11.61
N TRP A 83 -9.23 -6.64 10.38
CA TRP A 83 -8.07 -5.86 9.94
C TRP A 83 -7.85 -4.56 10.73
N GLN A 84 -8.92 -4.00 11.34
CA GLN A 84 -8.86 -2.77 12.12
C GLN A 84 -8.12 -2.94 13.46
N LEU A 85 -8.03 -4.17 13.99
CA LEU A 85 -7.53 -4.38 15.35
C LEU A 85 -6.09 -3.89 15.53
N ALA A 86 -5.20 -4.21 14.59
CA ALA A 86 -3.79 -3.85 14.71
C ALA A 86 -3.58 -2.35 14.93
N ASP A 87 -4.31 -1.52 14.18
CA ASP A 87 -4.12 -0.06 14.19
C ASP A 87 -4.87 0.63 15.35
N LEU A 88 -5.98 0.04 15.82
CA LEU A 88 -6.82 0.63 16.88
C LEU A 88 -6.36 0.23 18.29
N THR A 89 -5.74 -0.93 18.44
CA THR A 89 -5.40 -1.47 19.77
C THR A 89 -3.90 -1.44 20.09
N HIS A 90 -3.02 -1.34 19.08
CA HIS A 90 -1.57 -1.37 19.28
C HIS A 90 -0.91 -0.19 18.59
N GLU A 91 0.18 0.25 19.21
CA GLU A 91 1.02 1.29 18.65
C GLU A 91 2.42 0.77 18.33
N THR A 92 3.14 1.60 17.60
CA THR A 92 4.50 1.38 17.13
C THR A 92 5.43 2.42 17.78
N LEU A 93 6.74 2.26 17.66
CA LEU A 93 7.68 3.26 18.19
C LEU A 93 7.47 4.63 17.57
N MET A 94 7.18 4.67 16.27
CA MET A 94 6.92 5.89 15.50
C MET A 94 5.58 5.78 14.80
N GLY A 95 4.89 6.91 14.59
CA GLY A 95 3.61 6.98 13.87
C GLY A 95 3.72 7.72 12.54
N ARG A 96 2.78 7.47 11.63
CA ARG A 96 2.71 8.08 10.30
C ARG A 96 1.93 9.40 10.32
N SER A 97 2.31 10.31 9.41
CA SER A 97 1.41 11.35 8.92
C SER A 97 0.91 10.96 7.53
N TRP A 98 -0.41 11.05 7.29
CA TRP A 98 -1.02 10.76 6.00
C TRP A 98 -0.89 11.90 4.97
N ASP A 99 -0.22 12.99 5.35
CA ASP A 99 0.17 14.09 4.47
C ASP A 99 1.63 14.05 4.07
N GLU A 100 2.43 13.21 4.73
CA GLU A 100 3.87 13.22 4.56
C GLU A 100 4.40 11.80 4.29
N PRO A 101 4.39 11.35 3.03
CA PRO A 101 4.95 10.06 2.64
C PRO A 101 6.40 9.89 3.08
N PHE A 102 6.77 8.68 3.50
CA PHE A 102 8.12 8.39 3.99
C PHE A 102 8.56 9.21 5.22
N THR A 103 7.64 9.67 6.04
CA THR A 103 7.97 10.39 7.28
C THR A 103 7.25 9.78 8.46
N LEU A 104 7.96 9.69 9.58
CA LEU A 104 7.45 9.16 10.84
C LEU A 104 7.76 10.15 11.97
N TYR A 105 6.85 10.21 12.92
CA TYR A 105 6.95 11.03 14.12
C TYR A 105 6.91 10.17 15.38
N GLY A 106 7.53 10.65 16.47
CA GLY A 106 7.60 9.91 17.73
C GLY A 106 6.21 9.56 18.29
N LEU A 107 6.00 8.28 18.61
CA LEU A 107 4.79 7.75 19.22
C LEU A 107 5.14 7.07 20.55
N LEU A 108 5.35 5.75 20.63
CA LEU A 108 5.91 5.13 21.84
C LEU A 108 7.34 5.63 22.12
N ALA A 109 8.10 5.96 21.08
CA ALA A 109 9.37 6.66 21.23
C ALA A 109 9.17 8.18 21.27
N GLU A 110 9.90 8.88 22.15
CA GLU A 110 9.94 10.34 22.15
C GLU A 110 10.93 10.90 21.14
N SER A 111 11.97 10.11 20.80
CA SER A 111 12.99 10.51 19.85
C SER A 111 13.55 9.33 19.06
N VAL A 112 14.09 9.68 17.90
CA VAL A 112 14.82 8.78 17.00
C VAL A 112 16.16 9.40 16.63
N GLU A 113 17.20 8.58 16.52
CA GLU A 113 18.54 8.96 16.11
C GLU A 113 19.08 7.94 15.11
N THR A 114 19.85 8.38 14.10
CA THR A 114 20.47 7.50 13.08
C THR A 114 21.70 8.17 12.50
N ASP A 115 22.62 7.42 11.90
CA ASP A 115 23.70 7.99 11.10
C ASP A 115 23.23 8.44 9.71
N ASP A 116 24.05 9.19 8.99
CA ASP A 116 23.73 9.72 7.65
C ASP A 116 23.43 8.61 6.63
N ASP A 117 24.09 7.47 6.76
CA ASP A 117 23.91 6.30 5.90
C ASP A 117 22.81 5.37 6.38
N ARG A 118 22.24 5.62 7.58
CA ARG A 118 21.16 4.84 8.21
C ARG A 118 21.50 3.36 8.41
N ARG A 119 22.74 3.08 8.73
CA ARG A 119 23.18 1.72 9.08
C ARG A 119 22.73 1.26 10.46
N TRP A 120 22.28 2.18 11.26
CA TRP A 120 21.66 1.94 12.56
C TRP A 120 20.56 2.96 12.83
N VAL A 121 19.65 2.60 13.74
CA VAL A 121 18.64 3.51 14.30
C VAL A 121 18.52 3.28 15.81
N GLU A 122 18.43 4.35 16.56
CA GLU A 122 18.20 4.32 18.00
C GLU A 122 16.88 5.02 18.35
N PHE A 123 16.11 4.39 19.22
CA PHE A 123 14.84 4.94 19.71
C PHE A 123 14.93 5.12 21.23
N THR A 124 14.40 6.23 21.74
CA THR A 124 14.24 6.46 23.18
C THR A 124 12.74 6.43 23.52
N LEU A 125 12.34 5.49 24.38
CA LEU A 125 10.94 5.34 24.80
C LEU A 125 10.47 6.52 25.66
N ARG A 126 9.20 6.88 25.52
CA ARG A 126 8.53 7.82 26.41
C ARG A 126 8.36 7.22 27.80
N PRO A 127 8.62 7.97 28.86
CA PRO A 127 8.43 7.47 30.23
C PRO A 127 6.95 7.27 30.59
N GLU A 128 6.04 7.94 29.89
CA GLU A 128 4.58 7.83 30.07
C GLU A 128 3.94 6.69 29.27
N ALA A 129 4.66 6.05 28.34
CA ALA A 129 4.10 4.96 27.52
C ALA A 129 3.61 3.78 28.38
N ARG A 130 2.37 3.35 28.16
CA ARG A 130 1.70 2.29 28.94
C ARG A 130 0.92 1.34 28.04
N PHE A 131 0.82 0.09 28.48
CA PHE A 131 -0.18 -0.84 27.98
C PHE A 131 -1.58 -0.50 28.52
N SER A 132 -2.61 -1.13 27.96
CA SER A 132 -4.00 -0.88 28.33
C SER A 132 -4.37 -1.33 29.76
N ASP A 133 -3.55 -2.16 30.37
CA ASP A 133 -3.66 -2.55 31.80
C ASP A 133 -2.93 -1.58 32.75
N GLY A 134 -2.35 -0.51 32.23
CA GLY A 134 -1.61 0.51 32.97
C GLY A 134 -0.14 0.19 33.24
N THR A 135 0.35 -0.99 32.85
CA THR A 135 1.77 -1.33 33.02
C THR A 135 2.64 -0.53 32.05
N PRO A 136 3.87 -0.12 32.45
CA PRO A 136 4.75 0.64 31.57
C PRO A 136 5.27 -0.20 30.40
N VAL A 137 5.44 0.43 29.24
CA VAL A 137 6.17 -0.17 28.12
C VAL A 137 7.67 -0.11 28.42
N THR A 138 8.34 -1.24 28.33
CA THR A 138 9.76 -1.38 28.66
C THR A 138 10.61 -1.70 27.43
N ILE A 139 11.93 -1.50 27.54
CA ILE A 139 12.87 -1.93 26.50
C ILE A 139 12.81 -3.45 26.31
N GLU A 140 12.54 -4.20 27.35
CA GLU A 140 12.41 -5.66 27.27
C GLU A 140 11.20 -6.09 26.44
N ASP A 141 10.05 -5.38 26.54
CA ASP A 141 8.90 -5.60 25.68
C ASP A 141 9.23 -5.33 24.21
N VAL A 142 9.98 -4.27 23.94
CA VAL A 142 10.40 -3.92 22.58
C VAL A 142 11.33 -5.00 22.01
N LEU A 143 12.41 -5.37 22.72
CA LEU A 143 13.35 -6.41 22.29
C LEU A 143 12.63 -7.72 22.01
N TRP A 144 11.77 -8.15 22.93
CA TRP A 144 10.98 -9.37 22.78
C TRP A 144 10.01 -9.31 21.59
N SER A 145 9.34 -8.16 21.39
CA SER A 145 8.43 -7.98 20.26
C SER A 145 9.13 -8.11 18.92
N TYR A 146 10.29 -7.48 18.77
CA TYR A 146 11.05 -7.56 17.51
C TYR A 146 11.53 -8.97 17.22
N GLU A 147 12.08 -9.66 18.22
CA GLU A 147 12.54 -11.05 18.07
C GLU A 147 11.37 -12.00 17.77
N THR A 148 10.29 -11.93 18.56
CA THR A 148 9.13 -12.81 18.41
C THR A 148 8.44 -12.59 17.06
N LEU A 149 8.13 -11.34 16.69
CA LEU A 149 7.52 -11.04 15.41
C LEU A 149 8.44 -11.38 14.23
N GLY A 150 9.75 -11.18 14.41
CA GLY A 150 10.76 -11.46 13.39
C GLY A 150 11.01 -12.95 13.14
N THR A 151 10.82 -13.79 14.14
CA THR A 151 11.09 -15.24 14.05
C THR A 151 9.81 -16.05 13.83
N THR A 152 8.77 -15.81 14.61
CA THR A 152 7.53 -16.61 14.64
C THR A 152 6.28 -15.87 14.18
N GLY A 153 6.31 -14.53 14.11
CA GLY A 153 5.18 -13.71 13.72
C GLY A 153 4.78 -13.85 12.24
N HIS A 154 3.81 -13.04 11.84
CA HIS A 154 3.34 -13.03 10.45
C HIS A 154 4.49 -12.76 9.47
N PRO A 155 4.56 -13.40 8.29
CA PRO A 155 5.67 -13.26 7.32
C PRO A 155 6.07 -11.82 6.96
N ARG A 156 5.12 -10.88 7.00
CA ARG A 156 5.39 -9.44 6.78
C ARG A 156 6.44 -8.84 7.73
N TYR A 157 6.66 -9.45 8.90
CA TYR A 157 7.66 -8.99 9.86
C TYR A 157 9.02 -9.67 9.67
N ARG A 158 9.03 -10.91 9.17
CA ARG A 158 10.25 -11.72 9.03
C ARG A 158 11.25 -11.15 8.02
N GLY A 159 10.76 -10.63 6.89
CA GLY A 159 11.62 -10.04 5.84
C GLY A 159 12.46 -8.86 6.34
N PHE A 160 11.91 -8.04 7.23
CA PHE A 160 12.68 -6.99 7.90
C PHE A 160 13.72 -7.58 8.88
N TRP A 161 13.31 -8.58 9.69
CA TRP A 161 14.16 -9.15 10.73
C TRP A 161 15.43 -9.79 10.17
N THR A 162 15.37 -10.40 8.98
CA THR A 162 16.55 -10.98 8.31
C THR A 162 17.61 -9.93 7.96
N LYS A 163 17.26 -8.64 7.95
CA LYS A 163 18.14 -7.50 7.67
C LYS A 163 18.67 -6.81 8.93
N VAL A 164 18.26 -7.27 10.11
CA VAL A 164 18.77 -6.78 11.40
C VAL A 164 20.00 -7.58 11.79
N ASP A 165 21.14 -6.90 11.93
CA ASP A 165 22.40 -7.49 12.41
C ASP A 165 22.36 -7.66 13.93
N SER A 166 21.94 -6.60 14.63
CA SER A 166 21.84 -6.62 16.09
C SER A 166 20.76 -5.67 16.59
N ILE A 167 20.19 -6.00 17.74
CA ILE A 167 19.34 -5.13 18.53
C ILE A 167 19.79 -5.17 19.98
N ALA A 168 20.05 -4.00 20.60
CA ALA A 168 20.56 -3.91 21.94
C ALA A 168 20.04 -2.69 22.70
N GLN A 169 19.85 -2.84 24.01
CA GLN A 169 19.59 -1.73 24.90
C GLN A 169 20.86 -0.87 25.03
N THR A 170 20.72 0.45 24.81
CA THR A 170 21.81 1.44 24.90
C THR A 170 21.68 2.36 26.11
N GLY A 171 20.50 2.43 26.70
CA GLY A 171 20.21 3.23 27.89
C GLY A 171 18.99 2.72 28.65
N PRO A 172 18.62 3.37 29.78
CA PRO A 172 17.45 2.92 30.57
C PRO A 172 16.13 2.88 29.76
N ARG A 173 15.98 3.73 28.74
CA ARG A 173 14.82 3.84 27.86
C ARG A 173 15.19 3.82 26.37
N SER A 174 16.44 3.49 26.04
CA SER A 174 16.94 3.55 24.66
C SER A 174 17.39 2.19 24.17
N LEU A 175 17.13 1.93 22.89
CA LEU A 175 17.57 0.73 22.18
C LEU A 175 18.04 1.10 20.77
N ARG A 176 19.03 0.37 20.29
CA ARG A 176 19.60 0.53 18.94
C ARG A 176 19.48 -0.74 18.14
N LEU A 177 19.06 -0.58 16.88
CA LEU A 177 19.13 -1.62 15.86
C LEU A 177 20.25 -1.27 14.88
N THR A 178 21.04 -2.28 14.49
CA THR A 178 22.06 -2.18 13.43
C THR A 178 21.64 -3.08 12.29
N PHE A 179 21.89 -2.68 11.05
CA PHE A 179 21.43 -3.38 9.86
C PHE A 179 22.58 -4.04 9.09
N THR A 180 22.29 -5.16 8.43
CA THR A 180 23.23 -5.91 7.59
C THR A 180 23.43 -5.29 6.21
N GLU A 181 22.51 -4.42 5.78
CA GLU A 181 22.45 -3.85 4.43
C GLU A 181 22.43 -2.32 4.46
N ASP A 182 22.94 -1.71 3.40
CA ASP A 182 22.83 -0.26 3.15
C ASP A 182 21.45 0.03 2.51
N ASP A 183 20.41 -0.03 3.33
CA ASP A 183 19.02 0.20 2.94
C ASP A 183 18.41 1.26 3.86
N ARG A 184 18.24 2.46 3.32
CA ARG A 184 17.77 3.64 4.06
C ARG A 184 16.34 3.50 4.61
N GLU A 185 15.53 2.60 4.04
CA GLU A 185 14.16 2.36 4.50
C GLU A 185 14.12 1.59 5.83
N LEU A 186 15.13 0.80 6.13
CA LEU A 186 15.16 -0.06 7.33
C LEU A 186 14.98 0.73 8.63
N ALA A 187 15.57 1.93 8.73
CA ALA A 187 15.41 2.80 9.89
C ALA A 187 13.96 3.23 10.12
N LEU A 188 13.21 3.48 9.03
CA LEU A 188 11.78 3.80 9.11
C LEU A 188 10.96 2.54 9.41
N LEU A 189 11.24 1.43 8.73
CA LEU A 189 10.57 0.16 8.96
C LEU A 189 10.73 -0.33 10.39
N ALA A 190 11.90 -0.10 11.00
CA ALA A 190 12.10 -0.35 12.42
C ALA A 190 11.05 0.38 13.26
N GLY A 191 10.85 1.69 13.07
CA GLY A 191 9.89 2.49 13.81
C GLY A 191 8.43 2.03 13.72
N LEU A 192 8.08 1.19 12.75
CA LEU A 192 6.70 0.75 12.45
C LEU A 192 6.38 -0.68 12.94
N ARG A 193 7.16 -1.24 13.86
CA ARG A 193 6.86 -2.55 14.46
C ARG A 193 5.92 -2.39 15.64
N PRO A 194 4.82 -3.17 15.72
CA PRO A 194 3.94 -3.15 16.89
C PRO A 194 4.68 -3.68 18.11
N ILE A 195 4.39 -3.08 19.27
CA ILE A 195 4.98 -3.49 20.54
C ILE A 195 3.93 -4.28 21.33
N LEU A 196 4.33 -5.48 21.73
CA LEU A 196 3.53 -6.43 22.49
C LEU A 196 4.05 -6.51 23.93
N GLN A 197 3.17 -6.83 24.87
CA GLN A 197 3.53 -7.00 26.27
C GLN A 197 4.16 -8.39 26.49
N LYS A 198 5.46 -8.45 26.77
CA LYS A 198 6.19 -9.70 27.00
C LYS A 198 5.58 -10.55 28.12
N SER A 199 5.24 -9.93 29.25
CA SER A 199 4.73 -10.63 30.43
C SER A 199 3.40 -11.36 30.17
N GLN A 200 2.57 -10.91 29.23
CA GLN A 200 1.35 -11.61 28.84
C GLN A 200 1.63 -12.98 28.22
N TRP A 201 2.78 -13.12 27.55
CA TRP A 201 3.14 -14.32 26.77
C TRP A 201 4.23 -15.16 27.43
N GLU A 202 4.67 -14.78 28.63
CA GLU A 202 5.72 -15.52 29.33
C GLU A 202 5.30 -16.97 29.59
N GLY A 203 6.12 -17.92 29.13
CA GLY A 203 5.83 -19.35 29.21
C GLY A 203 4.75 -19.85 28.25
N ARG A 204 4.29 -19.04 27.29
CA ARG A 204 3.28 -19.35 26.30
C ARG A 204 3.80 -19.11 24.89
N ASP A 205 3.36 -19.92 23.94
CA ASP A 205 3.65 -19.69 22.51
C ASP A 205 2.55 -18.81 21.90
N ILE A 206 2.91 -17.59 21.50
CA ILE A 206 1.99 -16.65 20.87
C ILE A 206 1.36 -17.21 19.58
N THR A 207 2.04 -18.13 18.87
CA THR A 207 1.52 -18.73 17.63
C THR A 207 0.40 -19.73 17.87
N GLU A 208 0.26 -20.22 19.10
CA GLU A 208 -0.81 -21.12 19.53
C GLU A 208 -1.99 -20.37 20.20
N ALA A 209 -1.97 -19.03 20.18
CA ALA A 209 -3.02 -18.20 20.76
C ALA A 209 -4.41 -18.56 20.21
N GLY A 210 -5.36 -18.78 21.12
CA GLY A 210 -6.76 -18.97 20.80
C GLY A 210 -7.49 -17.63 20.62
N ILE A 211 -8.80 -17.70 20.39
CA ILE A 211 -9.62 -16.48 20.19
C ILE A 211 -9.71 -15.62 21.45
N ASP A 212 -9.65 -16.23 22.63
CA ASP A 212 -9.71 -15.52 23.92
C ASP A 212 -8.34 -14.92 24.33
N ASP A 213 -7.26 -15.27 23.63
CA ASP A 213 -5.93 -14.80 23.90
C ASP A 213 -5.67 -13.46 23.19
N ILE A 214 -6.43 -12.43 23.56
CA ILE A 214 -6.36 -11.10 22.93
C ILE A 214 -5.08 -10.40 23.38
N PRO A 215 -4.20 -9.98 22.47
CA PRO A 215 -2.98 -9.24 22.81
C PRO A 215 -3.31 -7.92 23.52
N LEU A 216 -2.67 -7.68 24.67
CA LEU A 216 -2.72 -6.39 25.35
C LEU A 216 -1.96 -5.35 24.53
N GLY A 217 -2.66 -4.29 24.16
CA GLY A 217 -2.13 -3.24 23.31
C GLY A 217 -1.79 -1.97 24.10
N THR A 218 -1.16 -1.05 23.40
CA THR A 218 -0.79 0.29 23.88
C THR A 218 -1.70 1.37 23.31
N GLY A 219 -2.64 0.97 22.43
CA GLY A 219 -3.46 1.86 21.62
C GLY A 219 -4.66 2.46 22.34
N PRO A 220 -5.38 3.35 21.64
CA PRO A 220 -6.50 4.10 22.19
C PRO A 220 -7.76 3.26 22.47
N TYR A 221 -7.87 2.06 21.88
CA TYR A 221 -9.02 1.19 22.06
C TYR A 221 -8.63 -0.18 22.62
N VAL A 222 -9.58 -0.80 23.32
CA VAL A 222 -9.48 -2.17 23.83
C VAL A 222 -10.68 -2.98 23.34
N VAL A 223 -10.49 -4.27 23.04
CA VAL A 223 -11.59 -5.19 22.76
C VAL A 223 -12.41 -5.38 24.05
N SER A 224 -13.71 -5.07 24.00
CA SER A 224 -14.60 -5.14 25.15
C SER A 224 -15.61 -6.26 25.05
N ASP A 225 -15.99 -6.66 23.83
CA ASP A 225 -16.97 -7.70 23.56
C ASP A 225 -16.80 -8.24 22.14
N TYR A 226 -17.13 -9.52 21.91
CA TYR A 226 -17.15 -10.11 20.59
C TYR A 226 -18.07 -11.33 20.50
N GLU A 227 -18.58 -11.59 19.30
CA GLU A 227 -19.23 -12.84 18.93
C GLU A 227 -18.69 -13.29 17.57
N ILE A 228 -18.07 -14.48 17.51
CA ILE A 228 -17.38 -15.00 16.32
C ILE A 228 -18.27 -14.89 15.08
N ASN A 229 -17.72 -14.34 13.99
CA ASN A 229 -18.39 -14.10 12.72
C ASN A 229 -19.61 -13.14 12.78
N ARG A 230 -19.86 -12.49 13.90
CA ARG A 230 -20.94 -11.51 14.04
C ARG A 230 -20.43 -10.12 14.33
N HIS A 231 -19.69 -9.92 15.42
CA HIS A 231 -19.19 -8.60 15.75
C HIS A 231 -17.96 -8.63 16.66
N VAL A 232 -17.23 -7.51 16.63
CA VAL A 232 -16.23 -7.13 17.63
C VAL A 232 -16.53 -5.71 18.07
N THR A 233 -16.58 -5.47 19.37
CA THR A 233 -16.78 -4.14 19.96
C THR A 233 -15.49 -3.67 20.63
N LEU A 234 -15.04 -2.50 20.23
CA LEU A 234 -13.89 -1.81 20.79
C LEU A 234 -14.39 -0.63 21.62
N LYS A 235 -13.90 -0.49 22.85
CA LYS A 235 -14.15 0.68 23.70
C LYS A 235 -12.88 1.52 23.83
N ARG A 236 -13.07 2.83 23.83
CA ARG A 236 -11.98 3.75 24.07
C ARG A 236 -11.41 3.53 25.47
N ASN A 237 -10.09 3.38 25.56
CA ASN A 237 -9.39 3.31 26.84
C ASN A 237 -9.43 4.69 27.51
N PRO A 238 -10.11 4.87 28.65
CA PRO A 238 -10.18 6.16 29.35
C PRO A 238 -8.82 6.63 29.84
N ASP A 239 -7.93 5.68 30.15
CA ASP A 239 -6.60 5.91 30.68
C ASP A 239 -5.50 5.84 29.59
N TYR A 240 -5.90 6.00 28.33
CA TYR A 240 -4.95 5.98 27.21
C TYR A 240 -3.87 7.03 27.40
N TRP A 241 -2.63 6.57 27.50
CA TRP A 241 -1.44 7.37 27.83
C TRP A 241 -1.11 8.44 26.77
N GLY A 242 -1.39 8.14 25.48
CA GLY A 242 -0.99 8.97 24.34
C GLY A 242 -1.99 10.03 23.89
N ARG A 243 -3.12 10.20 24.62
CA ARG A 243 -4.26 11.06 24.18
C ARG A 243 -3.90 12.52 23.85
N ASP A 244 -2.90 13.07 24.55
CA ASP A 244 -2.49 14.46 24.43
C ASP A 244 -1.22 14.66 23.58
N LEU A 245 -0.68 13.56 23.02
CA LEU A 245 0.44 13.64 22.08
C LEU A 245 0.01 14.39 20.81
N PRO A 246 0.87 15.22 20.21
CA PRO A 246 0.57 15.92 18.96
C PRO A 246 0.09 15.00 17.84
N LEU A 247 0.65 13.80 17.75
CA LEU A 247 0.26 12.78 16.75
C LEU A 247 -1.15 12.18 17.00
N ARG A 248 -1.68 12.29 18.22
CA ARG A 248 -2.96 11.70 18.65
C ARG A 248 -4.03 12.72 19.00
N ARG A 249 -3.67 13.98 19.12
CA ARG A 249 -4.62 15.04 19.46
C ARG A 249 -5.63 15.28 18.34
N GLY A 250 -6.91 15.20 18.67
CA GLY A 250 -8.02 15.29 17.69
C GLY A 250 -8.28 13.99 16.93
N THR A 251 -7.71 12.88 17.41
CA THR A 251 -7.94 11.54 16.84
C THR A 251 -8.62 10.60 17.84
N ASN A 252 -9.16 9.48 17.35
CA ASN A 252 -9.79 8.43 18.18
C ASN A 252 -10.91 8.97 19.07
N ASN A 253 -11.83 9.71 18.45
CA ASN A 253 -12.83 10.52 19.16
C ASN A 253 -14.05 9.72 19.62
N PHE A 254 -14.36 8.55 19.05
CA PHE A 254 -15.51 7.73 19.41
C PHE A 254 -15.29 7.02 20.76
N ASP A 255 -16.36 6.88 21.58
CA ASP A 255 -16.32 6.06 22.79
C ASP A 255 -16.34 4.56 22.45
N GLU A 256 -17.02 4.21 21.34
CA GLU A 256 -17.19 2.84 20.91
C GLU A 256 -17.06 2.71 19.39
N ILE A 257 -16.32 1.69 18.95
CA ILE A 257 -16.27 1.26 17.57
C ILE A 257 -16.76 -0.18 17.52
N ARG A 258 -17.90 -0.41 16.84
CA ARG A 258 -18.45 -1.73 16.65
C ARG A 258 -18.23 -2.18 15.21
N ILE A 259 -17.60 -3.35 15.02
CA ILE A 259 -17.34 -3.98 13.74
C ILE A 259 -18.34 -5.11 13.58
N GLU A 260 -19.30 -4.95 12.67
CA GLU A 260 -20.31 -5.96 12.33
C GLU A 260 -19.87 -6.74 11.09
N PHE A 261 -20.18 -8.04 11.03
CA PHE A 261 -19.81 -8.90 9.91
C PHE A 261 -21.05 -9.32 9.12
N TYR A 262 -20.95 -9.21 7.80
CA TYR A 262 -22.01 -9.50 6.84
C TYR A 262 -21.52 -10.53 5.81
N GLY A 263 -22.44 -11.35 5.28
CA GLY A 263 -22.11 -12.39 4.32
C GLY A 263 -21.55 -11.86 3.00
N ASP A 264 -22.08 -10.71 2.54
CA ASP A 264 -21.68 -10.06 1.29
C ASP A 264 -21.91 -8.54 1.33
N ASP A 265 -21.42 -7.85 0.30
CA ASP A 265 -21.52 -6.39 0.15
C ASP A 265 -22.97 -5.91 -0.03
N THR A 266 -23.83 -6.72 -0.66
CA THR A 266 -25.25 -6.37 -0.84
C THR A 266 -25.97 -6.32 0.50
N VAL A 267 -25.78 -7.34 1.34
CA VAL A 267 -26.37 -7.39 2.68
C VAL A 267 -25.83 -6.25 3.55
N LEU A 268 -24.54 -5.93 3.45
CA LEU A 268 -23.94 -4.79 4.15
C LEU A 268 -24.60 -3.46 3.73
N LYS A 269 -24.78 -3.24 2.43
CA LYS A 269 -25.44 -2.02 1.92
C LYS A 269 -26.91 -1.92 2.35
N GLU A 270 -27.64 -3.01 2.38
CA GLU A 270 -29.02 -3.03 2.91
C GLU A 270 -29.04 -2.77 4.43
N ALA A 271 -28.09 -3.31 5.20
CA ALA A 271 -27.95 -2.99 6.62
C ALA A 271 -27.67 -1.49 6.85
N PHE A 272 -26.85 -0.86 6.00
CA PHE A 272 -26.63 0.58 6.04
C PHE A 272 -27.92 1.36 5.76
N LYS A 273 -28.68 1.03 4.72
CA LYS A 273 -29.97 1.67 4.41
C LYS A 273 -30.98 1.50 5.56
N ALA A 274 -30.91 0.38 6.28
CA ALA A 274 -31.70 0.13 7.50
C ALA A 274 -31.18 0.87 8.75
N GLY A 275 -30.07 1.62 8.65
CA GLY A 275 -29.48 2.38 9.76
C GLY A 275 -28.66 1.58 10.76
N LEU A 276 -28.42 0.29 10.49
CA LEU A 276 -27.65 -0.63 11.36
C LEU A 276 -26.15 -0.35 11.33
N VAL A 277 -25.63 0.17 10.21
CA VAL A 277 -24.23 0.55 9.99
C VAL A 277 -24.14 2.07 9.87
N SER A 278 -23.07 2.65 10.35
CA SER A 278 -22.89 4.10 10.40
C SER A 278 -22.39 4.70 9.10
N TYR A 279 -21.68 3.93 8.30
CA TYR A 279 -21.17 4.34 6.98
C TYR A 279 -20.88 3.15 6.09
N VAL A 280 -20.86 3.39 4.77
CA VAL A 280 -20.39 2.45 3.75
C VAL A 280 -19.53 3.17 2.72
N ARG A 281 -18.59 2.44 2.13
CA ARG A 281 -17.80 2.89 0.97
C ARG A 281 -18.36 2.31 -0.31
N GLU A 282 -18.53 3.16 -1.33
CA GLU A 282 -18.99 2.75 -2.65
C GLU A 282 -17.87 2.87 -3.68
N PHE A 283 -17.46 1.75 -4.23
CA PHE A 283 -16.43 1.70 -5.26
C PHE A 283 -16.99 1.79 -6.68
N ASN A 284 -18.29 1.53 -6.86
CA ASN A 284 -18.96 1.60 -8.14
C ASN A 284 -19.54 3.00 -8.37
N ALA A 285 -19.00 3.73 -9.35
CA ALA A 285 -19.42 5.09 -9.66
C ALA A 285 -20.86 5.17 -10.17
N GLU A 286 -21.36 4.14 -10.88
CA GLU A 286 -22.75 4.07 -11.33
C GLU A 286 -23.70 3.83 -10.17
N ALA A 287 -23.37 2.87 -9.29
CA ALA A 287 -24.16 2.64 -8.08
C ALA A 287 -24.22 3.89 -7.20
N TRP A 288 -23.08 4.59 -7.03
CA TRP A 288 -23.04 5.88 -6.33
C TRP A 288 -23.99 6.92 -6.90
N ALA A 289 -24.03 7.04 -8.21
CA ALA A 289 -24.86 8.04 -8.91
C ALA A 289 -26.36 7.67 -8.95
N THR A 290 -26.72 6.39 -8.82
CA THR A 290 -28.08 5.92 -9.11
C THR A 290 -28.79 5.19 -7.96
N GLN A 291 -28.06 4.76 -6.91
CA GLN A 291 -28.62 3.91 -5.84
C GLN A 291 -28.64 4.56 -4.46
N TYR A 292 -28.15 5.81 -4.35
CA TYR A 292 -28.07 6.57 -3.09
C TYR A 292 -29.12 7.69 -3.03
N ASP A 293 -30.34 7.43 -3.55
CA ASP A 293 -31.50 8.34 -3.54
C ASP A 293 -32.62 7.88 -2.56
N PHE A 294 -32.29 6.98 -1.62
CA PHE A 294 -33.26 6.42 -0.67
C PHE A 294 -33.72 7.45 0.40
N PRO A 295 -34.85 7.19 1.09
CA PRO A 295 -35.52 8.21 1.93
C PRO A 295 -34.65 8.86 3.02
N ALA A 296 -33.69 8.16 3.62
CA ALA A 296 -32.82 8.74 4.65
C ALA A 296 -31.87 9.82 4.09
N VAL A 297 -31.41 9.65 2.82
CA VAL A 297 -30.63 10.71 2.12
C VAL A 297 -31.51 11.93 1.86
N ALA A 298 -32.75 11.73 1.40
CA ALA A 298 -33.67 12.82 1.13
C ALA A 298 -34.07 13.59 2.42
N ARG A 299 -34.07 12.94 3.59
CA ARG A 299 -34.31 13.57 4.89
C ARG A 299 -33.06 14.23 5.50
N GLY A 300 -31.89 14.12 4.87
CA GLY A 300 -30.63 14.64 5.40
C GLY A 300 -30.05 13.84 6.58
N GLU A 301 -30.53 12.62 6.82
CA GLU A 301 -30.00 11.71 7.83
C GLU A 301 -28.69 11.03 7.39
N ILE A 302 -28.49 10.95 6.08
CA ILE A 302 -27.28 10.44 5.43
C ILE A 302 -26.65 11.52 4.59
N THR A 303 -25.34 11.69 4.75
CA THR A 303 -24.49 12.56 3.93
C THR A 303 -23.72 11.70 2.93
N LEU A 304 -23.62 12.19 1.70
CA LEU A 304 -22.81 11.59 0.64
C LEU A 304 -21.54 12.41 0.48
N SER A 305 -20.40 11.84 0.83
CA SER A 305 -19.09 12.49 0.77
C SER A 305 -18.23 11.91 -0.33
N GLU A 306 -17.63 12.78 -1.14
CA GLU A 306 -16.60 12.42 -2.10
C GLU A 306 -15.27 13.02 -1.62
N ILE A 307 -14.35 12.15 -1.17
CA ILE A 307 -13.07 12.52 -0.55
C ILE A 307 -11.97 12.28 -1.58
N PRO A 308 -11.41 13.36 -2.19
CA PRO A 308 -10.32 13.25 -3.15
C PRO A 308 -9.03 12.76 -2.47
N HIS A 309 -8.15 12.16 -3.24
CA HIS A 309 -6.82 11.76 -2.78
C HIS A 309 -5.76 11.91 -3.88
N GLY A 310 -4.51 12.12 -3.46
CA GLY A 310 -3.33 12.19 -4.32
C GLY A 310 -2.49 10.91 -4.36
N LYS A 311 -2.99 9.80 -3.78
CA LYS A 311 -2.29 8.51 -3.83
C LYS A 311 -2.28 7.96 -5.26
N PRO A 312 -1.25 7.16 -5.65
CA PRO A 312 -1.23 6.50 -6.94
C PRO A 312 -2.47 5.63 -7.15
N SER A 313 -2.94 5.54 -8.40
CA SER A 313 -4.01 4.61 -8.78
C SER A 313 -3.69 3.17 -8.42
N GLY A 314 -2.40 2.83 -8.39
CA GLY A 314 -1.99 1.44 -8.47
C GLY A 314 -2.36 0.84 -9.84
N MET A 315 -2.35 -0.49 -9.92
CA MET A 315 -2.76 -1.20 -11.12
C MET A 315 -3.87 -2.19 -10.81
N THR A 316 -5.03 -1.96 -11.43
CA THR A 316 -6.15 -2.91 -11.45
C THR A 316 -6.46 -3.27 -12.89
N GLY A 317 -6.50 -4.56 -13.20
CA GLY A 317 -6.72 -5.03 -14.56
C GLY A 317 -6.49 -6.51 -14.73
N PHE A 318 -6.49 -6.96 -15.98
CA PHE A 318 -6.22 -8.35 -16.30
C PHE A 318 -4.74 -8.51 -16.65
N VAL A 319 -3.98 -9.15 -15.75
CA VAL A 319 -2.55 -9.45 -15.95
C VAL A 319 -2.38 -10.61 -16.92
N MET A 320 -1.41 -10.48 -17.82
CA MET A 320 -1.04 -11.49 -18.82
C MET A 320 0.23 -12.21 -18.35
N ASN A 321 0.17 -13.55 -18.31
CA ASN A 321 1.26 -14.41 -17.85
C ASN A 321 2.29 -14.63 -18.95
N THR A 322 3.37 -13.88 -18.95
CA THR A 322 4.43 -13.96 -19.98
C THR A 322 5.27 -15.25 -19.95
N ARG A 323 5.05 -16.11 -18.94
CA ARG A 323 5.66 -17.46 -18.92
C ARG A 323 5.04 -18.39 -19.96
N ARG A 324 3.87 -18.03 -20.48
CA ARG A 324 3.07 -18.83 -21.42
C ARG A 324 3.05 -18.19 -22.81
N PRO A 325 3.69 -18.80 -23.83
CA PRO A 325 3.52 -18.35 -25.21
C PRO A 325 2.05 -18.40 -25.66
N PRO A 326 1.60 -17.41 -26.45
CA PRO A 326 2.40 -16.32 -27.06
C PRO A 326 2.39 -15.02 -26.24
N LEU A 327 2.06 -15.06 -24.95
CA LEU A 327 1.99 -13.86 -24.10
C LEU A 327 3.39 -13.31 -23.75
N ASP A 328 4.48 -14.01 -24.07
CA ASP A 328 5.86 -13.54 -24.02
C ASP A 328 6.17 -12.48 -25.10
N ASP A 329 5.44 -12.50 -26.26
CA ASP A 329 5.59 -11.48 -27.30
C ASP A 329 4.79 -10.21 -26.96
N TRP A 330 5.49 -9.08 -26.84
CA TRP A 330 4.85 -7.79 -26.53
C TRP A 330 3.84 -7.33 -27.61
N ARG A 331 4.00 -7.74 -28.88
CA ARG A 331 3.07 -7.40 -29.98
C ARG A 331 1.72 -8.10 -29.78
N VAL A 332 1.74 -9.34 -29.31
CA VAL A 332 0.52 -10.06 -28.94
C VAL A 332 -0.16 -9.36 -27.76
N ARG A 333 0.59 -8.99 -26.72
CA ARG A 333 0.04 -8.26 -25.56
C ARG A 333 -0.54 -6.90 -25.97
N ASP A 334 0.13 -6.15 -26.84
CA ASP A 334 -0.37 -4.85 -27.35
C ASP A 334 -1.65 -5.04 -28.20
N ALA A 335 -1.72 -6.11 -29.00
CA ALA A 335 -2.92 -6.46 -29.76
C ALA A 335 -4.09 -6.80 -28.82
N LEU A 336 -3.85 -7.55 -27.76
CA LEU A 336 -4.85 -7.88 -26.75
C LEU A 336 -5.35 -6.63 -26.00
N ILE A 337 -4.44 -5.72 -25.58
CA ILE A 337 -4.80 -4.43 -24.97
C ILE A 337 -5.60 -3.57 -25.94
N THR A 338 -5.21 -3.55 -27.23
CA THR A 338 -5.88 -2.77 -28.28
C THR A 338 -7.30 -3.30 -28.55
N ALA A 339 -7.49 -4.62 -28.50
CA ALA A 339 -8.80 -5.25 -28.67
C ALA A 339 -9.74 -5.06 -27.46
N PHE A 340 -9.19 -4.71 -26.27
CA PHE A 340 -9.98 -4.45 -25.08
C PHE A 340 -10.57 -3.04 -25.13
N ASN A 341 -11.74 -2.93 -25.70
CA ASN A 341 -12.44 -1.67 -25.94
C ASN A 341 -12.97 -1.07 -24.60
N PHE A 342 -12.06 -0.48 -23.84
CA PHE A 342 -12.35 0.05 -22.51
C PHE A 342 -13.52 1.05 -22.51
N GLU A 343 -13.56 1.98 -23.46
CA GLU A 343 -14.57 3.04 -23.55
C GLU A 343 -15.97 2.46 -23.67
N TYR A 344 -16.15 1.46 -24.53
CA TYR A 344 -17.44 0.76 -24.68
C TYR A 344 -17.81 -0.06 -23.44
N ILE A 345 -16.83 -0.77 -22.84
CA ILE A 345 -17.04 -1.54 -21.60
C ILE A 345 -17.44 -0.60 -20.46
N ASN A 346 -16.72 0.51 -20.30
CA ASN A 346 -16.98 1.50 -19.27
C ASN A 346 -18.37 2.14 -19.43
N ASP A 347 -18.73 2.55 -20.65
CA ASP A 347 -20.06 3.10 -20.93
C ASP A 347 -21.17 2.08 -20.62
N THR A 348 -20.98 0.83 -21.05
CA THR A 348 -21.97 -0.23 -20.87
C THR A 348 -22.16 -0.65 -19.40
N LEU A 349 -21.08 -0.72 -18.61
CA LEU A 349 -21.10 -1.30 -17.26
C LEU A 349 -21.09 -0.27 -16.13
N THR A 350 -20.64 0.97 -16.41
CA THR A 350 -20.51 2.03 -15.39
C THR A 350 -21.05 3.38 -15.84
N GLY A 351 -21.78 3.42 -16.96
CA GLY A 351 -22.31 4.66 -17.53
C GLY A 351 -21.23 5.67 -17.92
N GLY A 352 -20.00 5.20 -18.24
CA GLY A 352 -18.87 6.05 -18.61
C GLY A 352 -18.22 6.81 -17.45
N ARG A 353 -18.67 6.55 -16.20
CA ARG A 353 -18.28 7.37 -15.02
C ARG A 353 -16.94 6.99 -14.39
N GLN A 354 -16.37 5.86 -14.77
CA GLN A 354 -15.15 5.37 -14.15
C GLN A 354 -13.94 5.62 -15.09
N PRO A 355 -12.97 6.49 -14.72
CA PRO A 355 -11.80 6.72 -15.56
C PRO A 355 -10.93 5.47 -15.67
N ARG A 356 -10.15 5.37 -16.76
CA ARG A 356 -9.17 4.31 -16.97
C ARG A 356 -7.87 4.61 -16.25
N ILE A 357 -7.23 3.59 -15.67
CA ILE A 357 -5.84 3.68 -15.23
C ILE A 357 -4.95 3.93 -16.45
N THR A 358 -4.10 4.95 -16.39
CA THR A 358 -3.19 5.32 -17.48
C THR A 358 -1.74 4.91 -17.22
N SER A 359 -1.36 4.72 -15.95
CA SER A 359 -0.06 4.17 -15.53
C SER A 359 -0.15 3.58 -14.11
N TYR A 360 0.89 2.87 -13.65
CA TYR A 360 0.90 2.27 -12.32
C TYR A 360 0.84 3.32 -11.19
N PHE A 361 1.43 4.48 -11.41
CA PHE A 361 1.47 5.58 -10.45
C PHE A 361 0.60 6.78 -10.87
N SER A 362 -0.29 6.61 -11.86
CA SER A 362 -1.17 7.70 -12.31
C SER A 362 -2.03 8.26 -11.17
N GLY A 363 -2.38 9.53 -11.27
CA GLY A 363 -3.10 10.26 -10.23
C GLY A 363 -2.22 10.77 -9.08
N SER A 364 -0.90 10.60 -9.18
CA SER A 364 0.08 11.06 -8.20
C SER A 364 1.30 11.73 -8.85
N GLU A 365 2.12 12.39 -8.05
CA GLU A 365 3.39 12.97 -8.50
C GLU A 365 4.42 11.94 -9.01
N LEU A 366 4.24 10.66 -8.67
CA LEU A 366 5.10 9.55 -9.08
C LEU A 366 4.75 8.99 -10.46
N GLY A 367 3.60 9.37 -11.02
CA GLY A 367 3.15 8.93 -12.33
C GLY A 367 4.04 9.43 -13.47
N MET A 368 4.22 8.59 -14.48
CA MET A 368 4.98 8.95 -15.68
C MET A 368 4.29 10.03 -16.51
N ASP A 369 5.08 10.83 -17.21
CA ASP A 369 4.59 11.68 -18.29
C ASP A 369 4.42 10.83 -19.57
N HIS A 370 3.33 11.01 -20.31
CA HIS A 370 3.02 10.23 -21.52
C HIS A 370 3.69 10.75 -22.82
N GLY A 371 4.55 11.76 -22.73
CA GLY A 371 5.39 12.24 -23.82
C GLY A 371 6.79 11.63 -23.83
N PRO A 372 7.70 12.09 -24.70
CA PRO A 372 9.10 11.65 -24.70
C PRO A 372 9.76 11.84 -23.34
N ALA A 373 10.61 10.90 -22.95
CA ALA A 373 11.37 11.00 -21.70
C ALA A 373 12.32 12.21 -21.74
N THR A 374 12.34 12.99 -20.67
CA THR A 374 13.16 14.21 -20.54
C THR A 374 13.95 14.22 -19.23
N GLY A 375 14.96 15.09 -19.14
CA GLY A 375 15.74 15.31 -17.93
C GLY A 375 16.25 14.00 -17.32
N ARG A 376 16.20 13.91 -16.00
CA ARG A 376 16.75 12.79 -15.24
C ARG A 376 16.10 11.44 -15.58
N VAL A 377 14.81 11.41 -15.91
CA VAL A 377 14.12 10.19 -16.36
C VAL A 377 14.78 9.63 -17.64
N ARG A 378 15.06 10.51 -18.60
CA ARG A 378 15.78 10.12 -19.83
C ARG A 378 17.19 9.63 -19.54
N ASP A 379 17.92 10.32 -18.66
CA ASP A 379 19.31 9.97 -18.31
C ASP A 379 19.39 8.57 -17.66
N LEU A 380 18.41 8.21 -16.84
CA LEU A 380 18.30 6.89 -16.21
C LEU A 380 17.99 5.78 -17.21
N LEU A 381 17.14 6.06 -18.21
CA LEU A 381 16.69 5.05 -19.17
C LEU A 381 17.63 4.88 -20.36
N THR A 382 18.30 5.93 -20.82
CA THR A 382 19.16 5.91 -22.02
C THR A 382 20.27 4.84 -21.99
N PRO A 383 20.96 4.59 -20.85
CA PRO A 383 21.97 3.53 -20.80
C PRO A 383 21.43 2.11 -20.98
N LEU A 384 20.12 1.94 -20.89
CA LEU A 384 19.41 0.66 -20.97
C LEU A 384 18.63 0.50 -22.28
N ALA A 385 18.83 1.40 -23.27
CA ALA A 385 18.02 1.51 -24.49
C ALA A 385 17.80 0.17 -25.21
N ASP A 386 18.82 -0.69 -25.26
CA ASP A 386 18.75 -1.99 -25.93
C ASP A 386 17.87 -3.02 -25.20
N THR A 387 17.53 -2.78 -23.94
CA THR A 387 16.72 -3.67 -23.09
C THR A 387 15.34 -3.10 -22.77
N LEU A 388 15.06 -1.88 -23.21
CA LEU A 388 13.78 -1.22 -22.96
C LEU A 388 12.66 -1.82 -23.82
N PRO A 389 11.47 -2.04 -23.26
CA PRO A 389 10.28 -2.30 -24.06
C PRO A 389 10.03 -1.16 -25.05
N PRO A 390 9.60 -1.47 -26.29
CA PRO A 390 9.30 -0.44 -27.30
C PRO A 390 8.27 0.59 -26.80
N GLY A 391 8.58 1.88 -26.99
CA GLY A 391 7.76 3.00 -26.53
C GLY A 391 8.13 3.54 -25.17
N THR A 392 9.11 2.97 -24.45
CA THR A 392 9.52 3.46 -23.12
C THR A 392 10.05 4.89 -23.17
N LEU A 393 10.93 5.21 -24.13
CA LEU A 393 11.53 6.55 -24.27
C LEU A 393 10.55 7.54 -24.90
N GLU A 394 9.72 7.10 -25.82
CA GLU A 394 8.72 7.92 -26.53
C GLU A 394 7.49 8.24 -25.65
N GLY A 395 7.20 7.40 -24.64
CA GLY A 395 6.04 7.49 -23.77
C GLY A 395 4.86 6.68 -24.30
N TYR A 396 4.85 5.38 -23.96
CA TYR A 396 3.73 4.50 -24.30
C TYR A 396 2.42 5.00 -23.68
N SER A 397 1.38 5.08 -24.50
CA SER A 397 0.01 5.39 -24.07
C SER A 397 -0.92 4.27 -24.48
N LEU A 398 -1.90 3.99 -23.62
CA LEU A 398 -2.93 2.99 -23.89
C LEU A 398 -3.76 3.38 -25.12
N PRO A 399 -4.13 2.40 -25.96
CA PRO A 399 -5.07 2.65 -27.04
C PRO A 399 -6.41 3.13 -26.51
N VAL A 400 -6.99 4.12 -27.17
CA VAL A 400 -8.33 4.65 -26.91
C VAL A 400 -9.29 4.10 -27.95
N GLY A 401 -10.38 3.48 -27.51
CA GLY A 401 -11.42 2.94 -28.36
C GLY A 401 -12.36 4.03 -28.88
N ASP A 402 -13.18 3.70 -29.90
CA ASP A 402 -14.18 4.60 -30.48
C ASP A 402 -15.54 4.59 -29.73
N GLY A 403 -15.62 3.88 -28.60
CA GLY A 403 -16.84 3.73 -27.79
C GLY A 403 -17.94 2.86 -28.46
N THR A 404 -17.73 2.34 -29.66
CA THR A 404 -18.70 1.46 -30.31
C THR A 404 -18.40 -0.02 -30.05
N ALA A 405 -19.41 -0.86 -29.96
CA ALA A 405 -19.27 -2.31 -29.78
C ALA A 405 -18.36 -3.00 -30.82
N ARG A 406 -18.14 -2.39 -31.96
CA ARG A 406 -17.33 -2.98 -33.05
C ARG A 406 -15.88 -2.50 -33.06
N ASN A 407 -15.59 -1.28 -32.65
CA ASN A 407 -14.24 -0.66 -32.58
C ASN A 407 -13.31 -1.07 -33.75
N ARG A 408 -13.77 -0.85 -34.99
CA ARG A 408 -13.13 -1.39 -36.21
C ARG A 408 -11.67 -0.94 -36.39
N THR A 409 -11.36 0.28 -35.99
CA THR A 409 -10.00 0.83 -36.14
C THR A 409 -9.02 0.12 -35.19
N ALA A 410 -9.42 -0.09 -33.93
CA ALA A 410 -8.60 -0.84 -32.96
C ALA A 410 -8.43 -2.31 -33.38
N LEU A 411 -9.50 -2.97 -33.86
CA LEU A 411 -9.41 -4.36 -34.32
C LEU A 411 -8.48 -4.50 -35.55
N ARG A 412 -8.45 -3.54 -36.49
CA ARG A 412 -7.48 -3.55 -37.60
C ARG A 412 -6.05 -3.44 -37.09
N ARG A 413 -5.78 -2.50 -36.18
CA ARG A 413 -4.47 -2.37 -35.55
C ARG A 413 -4.05 -3.65 -34.82
N ALA A 414 -4.97 -4.29 -34.09
CA ALA A 414 -4.70 -5.57 -33.43
C ALA A 414 -4.33 -6.67 -34.44
N VAL A 415 -5.01 -6.75 -35.60
CA VAL A 415 -4.66 -7.68 -36.69
C VAL A 415 -3.26 -7.41 -37.24
N ASP A 416 -2.89 -6.14 -37.44
CA ASP A 416 -1.55 -5.77 -37.93
C ASP A 416 -0.46 -6.25 -36.97
N LEU A 417 -0.62 -5.98 -35.66
CA LEU A 417 0.29 -6.44 -34.59
C LEU A 417 0.40 -7.97 -34.54
N LEU A 418 -0.72 -8.68 -34.67
CA LEU A 418 -0.75 -10.14 -34.66
C LEU A 418 -0.06 -10.72 -35.89
N ASN A 419 -0.26 -10.11 -37.08
CA ASN A 419 0.45 -10.49 -38.31
C ASN A 419 1.98 -10.28 -38.17
N GLU A 420 2.41 -9.15 -37.61
CA GLU A 420 3.81 -8.87 -37.31
C GLU A 420 4.41 -9.88 -36.31
N ALA A 421 3.58 -10.42 -35.40
CA ALA A 421 3.96 -11.48 -34.47
C ALA A 421 3.90 -12.89 -35.08
N GLY A 422 3.57 -13.03 -36.38
CA GLY A 422 3.53 -14.30 -37.09
C GLY A 422 2.20 -15.06 -37.04
N TRP A 423 1.14 -14.40 -36.57
CA TRP A 423 -0.21 -14.99 -36.49
C TRP A 423 -1.05 -14.60 -37.70
N GLN A 424 -1.80 -15.54 -38.25
CA GLN A 424 -2.65 -15.32 -39.44
C GLN A 424 -4.04 -15.95 -39.26
N VAL A 425 -5.04 -15.31 -39.83
CA VAL A 425 -6.41 -15.86 -39.85
C VAL A 425 -6.56 -16.93 -40.93
N GLN A 426 -6.86 -18.17 -40.55
CA GLN A 426 -7.16 -19.29 -41.42
C GLN A 426 -8.51 -19.91 -41.03
N ASN A 427 -9.44 -20.00 -41.96
CA ASN A 427 -10.77 -20.55 -41.71
C ASN A 427 -11.50 -19.91 -40.49
N GLY A 428 -11.34 -18.59 -40.31
CA GLY A 428 -11.98 -17.85 -39.22
C GLY A 428 -11.29 -18.02 -37.86
N ARG A 429 -10.13 -18.68 -37.79
CA ARG A 429 -9.32 -18.83 -36.58
C ARG A 429 -7.96 -18.19 -36.78
N LEU A 430 -7.47 -17.52 -35.73
CA LEU A 430 -6.11 -16.99 -35.69
C LEU A 430 -5.15 -18.13 -35.35
N VAL A 431 -4.21 -18.46 -36.23
CA VAL A 431 -3.26 -19.58 -36.08
C VAL A 431 -1.84 -19.10 -36.23
N ASN A 432 -0.89 -19.79 -35.60
CA ASN A 432 0.55 -19.61 -35.78
C ASN A 432 1.04 -20.33 -37.07
N ALA A 433 2.35 -20.30 -37.32
CA ALA A 433 2.97 -20.93 -38.49
C ALA A 433 2.74 -22.45 -38.54
N GLU A 434 2.58 -23.11 -37.42
CA GLU A 434 2.29 -24.55 -37.29
C GLU A 434 0.80 -24.89 -37.45
N GLY A 435 -0.06 -23.89 -37.65
CA GLY A 435 -1.53 -24.05 -37.76
C GLY A 435 -2.23 -24.20 -36.39
N THR A 436 -1.57 -23.97 -35.29
CA THR A 436 -2.15 -24.05 -33.95
C THR A 436 -2.99 -22.79 -33.68
N PRO A 437 -4.29 -22.93 -33.31
CA PRO A 437 -5.15 -21.78 -33.02
C PRO A 437 -4.79 -21.11 -31.70
N LEU A 438 -4.91 -19.77 -31.68
CA LEU A 438 -4.74 -19.00 -30.44
C LEU A 438 -5.98 -19.14 -29.56
N SER A 439 -5.78 -19.75 -28.40
CA SER A 439 -6.80 -19.90 -27.36
C SER A 439 -6.21 -19.46 -26.03
N LEU A 440 -6.91 -18.62 -25.30
CA LEU A 440 -6.51 -18.08 -24.01
C LEU A 440 -7.56 -18.42 -22.94
N THR A 441 -7.08 -18.62 -21.72
CA THR A 441 -7.92 -18.86 -20.54
C THR A 441 -7.77 -17.69 -19.57
N VAL A 442 -8.88 -17.07 -19.17
CA VAL A 442 -8.89 -16.13 -18.05
C VAL A 442 -9.43 -16.83 -16.81
N LEU A 443 -8.63 -16.84 -15.74
CA LEU A 443 -9.01 -17.36 -14.44
C LEU A 443 -9.61 -16.24 -13.60
N LEU A 444 -10.82 -16.44 -13.08
CA LEU A 444 -11.51 -15.49 -12.22
C LEU A 444 -11.98 -16.16 -10.93
N GLN A 445 -11.93 -15.42 -9.83
CA GLN A 445 -12.54 -15.83 -8.58
C GLN A 445 -14.03 -15.56 -8.60
N GLN A 446 -14.85 -16.52 -8.20
CA GLN A 446 -16.26 -16.32 -7.90
C GLN A 446 -16.36 -15.31 -6.74
N ASP A 447 -17.26 -14.35 -6.86
CA ASP A 447 -17.41 -13.25 -5.86
C ASP A 447 -16.13 -12.44 -5.60
N GLY A 448 -15.28 -12.32 -6.63
CA GLY A 448 -14.04 -11.56 -6.57
C GLY A 448 -14.26 -10.05 -6.38
N LEU A 449 -13.16 -9.34 -6.08
CA LEU A 449 -13.13 -7.89 -5.78
C LEU A 449 -13.78 -6.99 -6.84
N ILE A 450 -13.85 -7.43 -8.09
CA ILE A 450 -14.46 -6.70 -9.21
C ILE A 450 -15.69 -7.48 -9.66
N ALA A 451 -16.84 -7.14 -9.12
CA ALA A 451 -18.11 -7.80 -9.43
C ALA A 451 -18.45 -7.83 -10.94
N GLN A 452 -17.92 -6.88 -11.71
CA GLN A 452 -18.18 -6.77 -13.14
C GLN A 452 -17.12 -7.49 -14.01
N ALA A 453 -16.12 -8.17 -13.42
CA ALA A 453 -15.01 -8.78 -14.18
C ALA A 453 -15.52 -9.81 -15.21
N SER A 454 -16.49 -10.63 -14.84
CA SER A 454 -17.11 -11.61 -15.76
C SER A 454 -17.79 -10.92 -16.93
N ALA A 455 -18.60 -9.88 -16.68
CA ALA A 455 -19.28 -9.11 -17.72
C ALA A 455 -18.30 -8.39 -18.67
N MET A 456 -17.18 -7.88 -18.13
CA MET A 456 -16.09 -7.33 -18.95
C MET A 456 -15.51 -8.39 -19.87
N MET A 457 -15.26 -9.60 -19.37
CA MET A 457 -14.73 -10.71 -20.15
C MET A 457 -15.71 -11.21 -21.20
N ASP A 458 -17.00 -11.20 -20.96
CA ASP A 458 -18.02 -11.55 -21.95
C ASP A 458 -18.04 -10.56 -23.14
N ILE A 459 -17.86 -9.27 -22.87
CA ILE A 459 -17.74 -8.26 -23.94
C ILE A 459 -16.41 -8.43 -24.68
N TYR A 460 -15.33 -8.66 -23.95
CA TYR A 460 -14.00 -8.83 -24.50
C TYR A 460 -13.87 -10.10 -25.35
N ALA A 461 -14.43 -11.22 -24.92
CA ALA A 461 -14.44 -12.48 -25.67
C ALA A 461 -15.06 -12.28 -27.08
N ARG A 462 -16.16 -11.52 -27.19
CA ARG A 462 -16.77 -11.19 -28.47
C ARG A 462 -15.87 -10.31 -29.36
N ALA A 463 -15.03 -9.45 -28.78
CA ALA A 463 -14.06 -8.68 -29.54
C ALA A 463 -12.92 -9.58 -30.05
N LEU A 464 -12.42 -10.50 -29.22
CA LEU A 464 -11.37 -11.46 -29.58
C LEU A 464 -11.84 -12.49 -30.60
N GLU A 465 -13.08 -12.96 -30.53
CA GLU A 465 -13.69 -13.86 -31.53
C GLU A 465 -13.64 -13.26 -32.95
N ARG A 466 -13.82 -11.95 -33.10
CA ARG A 466 -13.69 -11.25 -34.39
C ARG A 466 -12.26 -11.25 -34.94
N LEU A 467 -11.26 -11.45 -34.09
CA LEU A 467 -9.88 -11.64 -34.47
C LEU A 467 -9.53 -13.12 -34.70
N GLY A 468 -10.48 -14.04 -34.50
CA GLY A 468 -10.27 -15.48 -34.57
C GLY A 468 -9.61 -16.07 -33.31
N ILE A 469 -9.60 -15.34 -32.20
CA ILE A 469 -9.04 -15.76 -30.90
C ILE A 469 -10.15 -16.30 -30.02
N THR A 470 -9.94 -17.45 -29.41
CA THR A 470 -10.87 -18.02 -28.42
C THR A 470 -10.45 -17.58 -27.00
N LEU A 471 -11.36 -16.97 -26.25
CA LEU A 471 -11.17 -16.68 -24.83
C LEU A 471 -12.12 -17.55 -24.00
N LYS A 472 -11.56 -18.36 -23.12
CA LYS A 472 -12.29 -19.20 -22.16
C LYS A 472 -12.29 -18.53 -20.79
N VAL A 473 -13.45 -18.28 -20.22
CA VAL A 473 -13.59 -17.76 -18.85
C VAL A 473 -13.76 -18.94 -17.89
N GLU A 474 -12.85 -19.07 -16.94
CA GLU A 474 -12.90 -20.07 -15.87
C GLU A 474 -13.14 -19.41 -14.53
N MET A 475 -14.31 -19.70 -13.93
CA MET A 475 -14.69 -19.23 -12.60
C MET A 475 -14.40 -20.31 -11.57
N THR A 476 -13.70 -19.99 -10.51
CA THR A 476 -13.38 -20.92 -9.41
C THR A 476 -13.70 -20.31 -8.05
N ASP A 477 -13.88 -21.16 -7.04
CA ASP A 477 -13.98 -20.71 -5.66
C ASP A 477 -12.66 -20.07 -5.16
N LYS A 478 -12.73 -19.42 -4.01
CA LYS A 478 -11.59 -18.67 -3.43
C LYS A 478 -10.35 -19.55 -3.19
N ALA A 479 -10.53 -20.78 -2.72
CA ALA A 479 -9.41 -21.65 -2.38
C ALA A 479 -8.70 -22.18 -3.63
N GLN A 480 -9.46 -22.64 -4.62
CA GLN A 480 -8.94 -23.09 -5.89
C GLN A 480 -8.31 -21.95 -6.69
N TYR A 481 -8.93 -20.75 -6.63
CA TYR A 481 -8.36 -19.56 -7.25
C TYR A 481 -6.97 -19.24 -6.67
N ALA A 482 -6.87 -19.17 -5.33
CA ALA A 482 -5.62 -18.86 -4.65
C ALA A 482 -4.50 -19.87 -4.95
N GLU A 483 -4.83 -21.16 -5.00
CA GLU A 483 -3.88 -22.22 -5.36
C GLU A 483 -3.38 -22.06 -6.81
N ARG A 484 -4.29 -21.87 -7.76
CA ARG A 484 -3.94 -21.70 -9.17
C ARG A 484 -3.17 -20.40 -9.43
N GLU A 485 -3.57 -19.29 -8.78
CA GLU A 485 -2.84 -18.02 -8.85
C GLU A 485 -1.40 -18.19 -8.32
N ALA A 486 -1.24 -18.87 -7.17
CA ALA A 486 0.06 -19.13 -6.56
C ALA A 486 0.98 -19.95 -7.45
N GLN A 487 0.44 -20.89 -8.25
CA GLN A 487 1.18 -21.71 -9.21
C GLN A 487 1.28 -21.10 -10.61
N PHE A 488 0.78 -19.85 -10.79
CA PHE A 488 0.70 -19.18 -12.09
C PHE A 488 -0.05 -19.99 -13.16
N ASP A 489 -1.06 -20.77 -12.75
CA ASP A 489 -1.88 -21.61 -13.66
C ASP A 489 -3.02 -20.80 -14.29
N PHE A 490 -2.67 -19.85 -15.14
CA PHE A 490 -3.57 -19.02 -15.94
C PHE A 490 -2.83 -18.41 -17.13
N ASP A 491 -3.56 -18.00 -18.18
CA ASP A 491 -3.05 -17.12 -19.22
C ASP A 491 -3.30 -15.67 -18.82
N LEU A 492 -4.53 -15.36 -18.39
CA LEU A 492 -4.90 -14.08 -17.81
C LEU A 492 -5.56 -14.31 -16.44
N THR A 493 -5.38 -13.35 -15.53
CA THR A 493 -6.16 -13.31 -14.28
C THR A 493 -6.36 -11.86 -13.82
N MET A 494 -7.30 -11.64 -12.89
CA MET A 494 -7.51 -10.33 -12.29
C MET A 494 -6.34 -9.98 -11.36
N MET A 495 -5.77 -8.81 -11.53
CA MET A 495 -4.75 -8.25 -10.63
C MET A 495 -5.25 -6.94 -10.02
N ARG A 496 -5.10 -6.80 -8.72
CA ARG A 496 -5.19 -5.51 -8.03
C ARG A 496 -3.91 -5.27 -7.23
N ARG A 497 -3.16 -4.24 -7.61
CA ARG A 497 -1.94 -3.82 -6.95
C ARG A 497 -2.10 -2.39 -6.45
N SER A 498 -2.36 -2.23 -5.15
CA SER A 498 -2.32 -0.90 -4.54
C SER A 498 -0.87 -0.45 -4.42
N LEU A 499 -0.60 0.80 -4.78
CA LEU A 499 0.70 1.45 -4.63
C LEU A 499 0.56 2.66 -3.71
N SER A 500 1.67 3.12 -3.18
CA SER A 500 1.74 4.24 -2.25
C SER A 500 2.56 5.40 -2.83
N LEU A 501 2.56 6.55 -2.15
CA LEU A 501 3.47 7.66 -2.44
C LEU A 501 4.89 7.42 -1.89
N SER A 502 5.08 6.27 -1.26
CA SER A 502 6.35 5.83 -0.71
C SER A 502 6.66 4.39 -1.16
N PRO A 503 6.79 4.13 -2.49
CA PRO A 503 7.22 2.82 -2.98
C PRO A 503 8.64 2.51 -2.50
N GLY A 504 8.83 1.31 -1.95
CA GLY A 504 10.09 0.85 -1.36
C GLY A 504 10.44 -0.56 -1.82
N ASN A 505 10.96 -1.37 -0.90
CA ASN A 505 11.44 -2.74 -1.14
C ASN A 505 10.38 -3.68 -1.71
N GLU A 506 9.08 -3.40 -1.49
CA GLU A 506 8.00 -4.21 -2.06
C GLU A 506 7.97 -4.19 -3.59
N GLN A 507 8.57 -3.16 -4.23
CA GLN A 507 8.68 -3.09 -5.69
C GLN A 507 9.52 -4.25 -6.25
N THR A 508 10.56 -4.67 -5.55
CA THR A 508 11.34 -5.87 -5.90
C THR A 508 10.47 -7.12 -5.87
N TYR A 509 9.62 -7.26 -4.85
CA TYR A 509 8.71 -8.39 -4.71
C TYR A 509 7.60 -8.41 -5.79
N TYR A 510 7.20 -7.22 -6.27
CA TYR A 510 6.15 -7.10 -7.29
C TYR A 510 6.68 -7.28 -8.72
N TRP A 511 7.87 -6.77 -9.01
CA TRP A 511 8.39 -6.64 -10.37
C TRP A 511 9.76 -7.29 -10.57
N GLY A 512 10.42 -7.77 -9.52
CA GLY A 512 11.76 -8.33 -9.56
C GLY A 512 11.82 -9.67 -10.29
N ALA A 513 12.91 -9.88 -11.05
CA ALA A 513 13.14 -11.09 -11.82
C ALA A 513 13.29 -12.35 -10.96
N ASP A 514 13.90 -12.23 -9.77
CA ASP A 514 14.09 -13.33 -8.84
C ASP A 514 12.74 -13.91 -8.35
N TYR A 515 11.69 -13.10 -8.35
CA TYR A 515 10.35 -13.51 -7.96
C TYR A 515 9.50 -14.00 -9.14
N ALA A 516 10.00 -13.87 -10.37
CA ALA A 516 9.22 -14.20 -11.56
C ALA A 516 8.73 -15.66 -11.57
N ASP A 517 9.54 -16.60 -11.12
CA ASP A 517 9.22 -18.04 -11.16
C ASP A 517 8.97 -18.64 -9.77
N GLN A 518 8.92 -17.84 -8.72
CA GLN A 518 8.64 -18.32 -7.36
C GLN A 518 7.14 -18.47 -7.13
N PRO A 519 6.62 -19.68 -6.92
CA PRO A 519 5.21 -19.89 -6.58
C PRO A 519 4.76 -19.03 -5.39
N GLY A 520 3.57 -18.43 -5.51
CA GLY A 520 3.04 -17.54 -4.48
C GLY A 520 3.65 -16.14 -4.45
N SER A 521 4.59 -15.81 -5.35
CA SER A 521 5.12 -14.45 -5.47
C SER A 521 4.07 -13.49 -6.02
N ARG A 522 4.37 -12.21 -5.92
CA ARG A 522 3.50 -11.15 -6.43
C ARG A 522 3.82 -10.72 -7.87
N ASN A 523 4.87 -11.27 -8.49
CA ASN A 523 5.19 -11.06 -9.90
C ASN A 523 4.31 -11.94 -10.78
N LEU A 524 3.00 -11.67 -10.80
CA LEU A 524 2.00 -12.47 -11.50
C LEU A 524 2.24 -12.53 -13.02
N MET A 525 2.80 -11.48 -13.59
CA MET A 525 3.08 -11.41 -15.02
C MET A 525 4.30 -12.24 -15.46
N GLY A 526 5.18 -12.66 -14.55
CA GLY A 526 6.43 -13.35 -14.89
C GLY A 526 7.48 -12.42 -15.49
N MET A 527 7.46 -11.14 -15.12
CA MET A 527 8.37 -10.15 -15.65
C MET A 527 9.82 -10.41 -15.24
N LYS A 528 10.74 -10.38 -16.22
CA LYS A 528 12.19 -10.43 -16.05
C LYS A 528 12.80 -9.31 -16.88
N SER A 529 12.80 -8.09 -16.34
CA SER A 529 13.24 -6.89 -17.05
C SER A 529 14.47 -6.27 -16.40
N PRO A 530 15.66 -6.33 -17.05
CA PRO A 530 16.85 -5.65 -16.55
C PRO A 530 16.65 -4.15 -16.33
N ALA A 531 15.83 -3.52 -17.18
CA ALA A 531 15.49 -2.10 -17.04
C ALA A 531 14.66 -1.83 -15.77
N ALA A 532 13.67 -2.66 -15.47
CA ALA A 532 12.89 -2.53 -14.24
C ALA A 532 13.76 -2.74 -13.00
N GLU A 533 14.64 -3.75 -12.99
CA GLU A 533 15.61 -3.99 -11.92
C GLU A 533 16.52 -2.77 -11.67
N ALA A 534 17.02 -2.17 -12.76
CA ALA A 534 17.86 -0.99 -12.65
C ALA A 534 17.09 0.21 -12.07
N MET A 535 15.84 0.41 -12.47
CA MET A 535 14.99 1.51 -11.95
C MET A 535 14.56 1.27 -10.50
N ILE A 536 14.24 0.04 -10.12
CA ILE A 536 13.96 -0.32 -8.71
C ILE A 536 15.20 -0.01 -7.85
N ARG A 537 16.39 -0.43 -8.30
CA ARG A 537 17.64 -0.13 -7.59
C ARG A 537 17.91 1.37 -7.50
N ALA A 538 17.73 2.11 -8.59
CA ALA A 538 17.89 3.57 -8.60
C ALA A 538 16.92 4.25 -7.61
N MET A 539 15.67 3.78 -7.53
CA MET A 539 14.66 4.26 -6.60
C MET A 539 15.06 3.98 -5.13
N LEU A 540 15.47 2.75 -4.82
CA LEU A 540 15.84 2.34 -3.47
C LEU A 540 17.12 3.01 -2.95
N THR A 541 18.05 3.35 -3.86
CA THR A 541 19.32 3.99 -3.50
C THR A 541 19.30 5.51 -3.65
N ALA A 542 18.16 6.10 -4.04
CA ALA A 542 18.01 7.54 -4.15
C ALA A 542 18.29 8.24 -2.81
N ARG A 543 19.07 9.31 -2.83
CA ARG A 543 19.42 10.07 -1.63
C ARG A 543 18.62 11.36 -1.46
N ASP A 544 17.92 11.78 -2.49
CA ASP A 544 17.01 12.91 -2.46
C ASP A 544 15.68 12.60 -3.18
N ARG A 545 14.67 13.44 -2.91
CA ARG A 545 13.33 13.23 -3.45
C ARG A 545 13.27 13.36 -4.98
N ALA A 546 14.04 14.23 -5.59
CA ALA A 546 14.00 14.44 -7.04
C ALA A 546 14.53 13.19 -7.78
N GLU A 547 15.61 12.60 -7.30
CA GLU A 547 16.14 11.32 -7.80
C GLU A 547 15.12 10.19 -7.60
N PHE A 548 14.51 10.10 -6.43
CA PHE A 548 13.49 9.10 -6.14
C PHE A 548 12.28 9.22 -7.09
N VAL A 549 11.75 10.43 -7.27
CA VAL A 549 10.62 10.67 -8.19
C VAL A 549 11.00 10.33 -9.61
N ALA A 550 12.20 10.73 -10.06
CA ALA A 550 12.68 10.43 -11.41
C ALA A 550 12.85 8.92 -11.65
N ALA A 551 13.41 8.18 -10.69
CA ALA A 551 13.58 6.73 -10.78
C ALA A 551 12.21 6.01 -10.78
N THR A 552 11.26 6.45 -9.96
CA THR A 552 9.89 5.87 -9.92
C THR A 552 9.15 6.14 -11.23
N ARG A 553 9.22 7.35 -11.79
CA ARG A 553 8.66 7.67 -13.11
C ARG A 553 9.30 6.88 -14.24
N ALA A 554 10.61 6.63 -14.16
CA ALA A 554 11.31 5.78 -15.10
C ALA A 554 10.85 4.32 -14.99
N LEU A 555 10.67 3.79 -13.77
CA LEU A 555 10.08 2.47 -13.53
C LEU A 555 8.67 2.37 -14.11
N ASP A 556 7.81 3.36 -13.86
CA ASP A 556 6.44 3.40 -14.37
C ASP A 556 6.40 3.32 -15.90
N ARG A 557 7.31 4.03 -16.59
CA ARG A 557 7.46 3.96 -18.06
C ARG A 557 7.83 2.54 -18.53
N VAL A 558 8.77 1.89 -17.86
CA VAL A 558 9.17 0.51 -18.19
C VAL A 558 8.02 -0.47 -18.00
N LEU A 559 7.30 -0.35 -16.89
CA LEU A 559 6.16 -1.20 -16.58
C LEU A 559 5.01 -1.03 -17.60
N MET A 560 4.67 0.22 -17.93
CA MET A 560 3.63 0.52 -18.92
C MET A 560 4.01 0.07 -20.32
N ALA A 561 5.23 0.39 -20.77
CA ALA A 561 5.71 -0.02 -22.07
C ALA A 561 5.89 -1.55 -22.21
N GLY A 562 6.00 -2.26 -21.10
CA GLY A 562 6.02 -3.72 -21.05
C GLY A 562 4.69 -4.39 -21.39
N ARG A 563 3.55 -3.66 -21.31
CA ARG A 563 2.21 -4.16 -21.70
C ARG A 563 1.79 -5.44 -20.97
N TYR A 564 2.10 -5.53 -19.69
CA TYR A 564 1.84 -6.75 -18.90
C TYR A 564 0.40 -6.88 -18.43
N VAL A 565 -0.34 -5.78 -18.37
CA VAL A 565 -1.70 -5.71 -17.84
C VAL A 565 -2.62 -4.99 -18.81
N ILE A 566 -3.85 -5.44 -18.93
CA ILE A 566 -4.96 -4.71 -19.52
C ILE A 566 -5.58 -3.85 -18.42
N PRO A 567 -5.24 -2.55 -18.29
CA PRO A 567 -5.72 -1.72 -17.19
C PRO A 567 -7.21 -1.42 -17.33
N ILE A 568 -7.90 -1.39 -16.19
CA ILE A 568 -9.31 -1.03 -16.11
C ILE A 568 -9.51 0.24 -15.26
N HIS A 569 -10.46 0.23 -14.35
CA HIS A 569 -10.94 1.41 -13.65
C HIS A 569 -9.93 1.99 -12.65
N GLN A 570 -9.78 3.31 -12.69
CA GLN A 570 -9.06 4.10 -11.69
C GLN A 570 -10.02 4.58 -10.60
N TYR A 571 -9.56 4.52 -9.36
CA TYR A 571 -10.25 5.09 -8.20
C TYR A 571 -9.44 6.29 -7.70
N SER A 572 -9.96 7.50 -7.92
CA SER A 572 -9.30 8.77 -7.55
C SER A 572 -10.03 9.53 -6.44
N VAL A 573 -11.17 9.01 -6.00
CA VAL A 573 -12.01 9.60 -4.97
C VAL A 573 -12.61 8.49 -4.08
N GLY A 574 -12.56 8.68 -2.77
CA GLY A 574 -13.30 7.85 -1.81
C GLY A 574 -14.75 8.32 -1.75
N ARG A 575 -15.69 7.43 -2.07
CA ARG A 575 -17.13 7.71 -1.95
C ARG A 575 -17.65 7.05 -0.68
N ILE A 576 -18.10 7.87 0.26
CA ILE A 576 -18.57 7.44 1.57
C ILE A 576 -19.98 7.97 1.81
N ALA A 577 -20.95 7.07 1.94
CA ALA A 577 -22.26 7.41 2.47
C ALA A 577 -22.23 7.17 3.99
N HIS A 578 -22.59 8.16 4.78
CA HIS A 578 -22.49 8.09 6.24
C HIS A 578 -23.62 8.82 6.95
N LYS A 579 -23.90 8.44 8.20
CA LYS A 579 -24.84 9.19 9.06
C LYS A 579 -24.39 10.63 9.18
N SER A 580 -25.32 11.59 9.09
CA SER A 580 -25.02 13.02 9.09
C SER A 580 -24.39 13.53 10.40
N GLN A 581 -24.54 12.76 11.49
CA GLN A 581 -23.86 13.03 12.77
C GLN A 581 -22.36 12.70 12.74
N LEU A 582 -21.88 11.93 11.77
CA LEU A 582 -20.45 11.69 11.61
C LEU A 582 -19.84 12.85 10.85
N LYS A 583 -18.84 13.49 11.45
CA LYS A 583 -18.13 14.66 10.93
C LYS A 583 -16.65 14.35 10.79
N TYR A 584 -15.99 15.06 9.90
CA TYR A 584 -14.56 15.02 9.66
C TYR A 584 -14.05 16.41 9.23
N PRO A 585 -12.74 16.70 9.26
CA PRO A 585 -12.18 17.96 8.76
C PRO A 585 -12.26 17.98 7.23
N ASP A 586 -13.33 18.54 6.67
CA ASP A 586 -13.58 18.57 5.22
C ASP A 586 -12.76 19.64 4.48
N ASP A 587 -12.24 20.64 5.21
CA ASP A 587 -11.36 21.71 4.72
C ASP A 587 -9.87 21.31 4.70
N ARG A 588 -9.50 20.17 5.28
CA ARG A 588 -8.11 19.71 5.46
C ARG A 588 -7.99 18.20 5.28
N LEU A 589 -8.19 17.75 4.05
CA LEU A 589 -8.10 16.34 3.73
C LEU A 589 -6.63 15.90 3.58
N PRO A 590 -6.24 14.74 4.11
CA PRO A 590 -4.89 14.23 3.91
C PRO A 590 -4.68 13.82 2.45
N ILE A 591 -3.43 13.83 1.98
CA ILE A 591 -3.10 13.42 0.60
C ILE A 591 -3.54 11.98 0.29
N TYR A 592 -3.61 11.12 1.30
CA TYR A 592 -4.13 9.76 1.18
C TYR A 592 -5.66 9.67 1.19
N GLY A 593 -6.39 10.78 1.38
CA GLY A 593 -7.84 10.85 1.37
C GLY A 593 -8.48 9.99 2.46
N ASP A 594 -9.47 9.19 2.08
CA ASP A 594 -10.24 8.31 2.97
C ASP A 594 -9.49 7.03 3.40
N GLY A 595 -8.16 7.03 3.40
CA GLY A 595 -7.34 5.89 3.80
C GLY A 595 -7.61 5.38 5.23
N ILE A 596 -6.94 4.29 5.61
CA ILE A 596 -7.12 3.62 6.91
C ILE A 596 -7.00 4.57 8.10
N GLY A 597 -6.01 5.47 8.08
CA GLY A 597 -5.78 6.43 9.15
C GLY A 597 -6.71 7.67 9.13
N PHE A 598 -7.74 7.71 8.28
CA PHE A 598 -8.69 8.82 8.23
C PHE A 598 -10.02 8.47 8.89
N LEU A 599 -10.64 7.36 8.48
CA LEU A 599 -11.89 6.87 9.07
C LEU A 599 -11.65 5.48 9.70
N PRO A 600 -11.89 5.31 11.02
CA PRO A 600 -12.58 6.22 11.95
C PRO A 600 -11.67 7.18 12.74
N GLU A 601 -10.35 7.23 12.47
CA GLU A 601 -9.35 7.81 13.36
C GLU A 601 -9.57 9.32 13.61
N VAL A 602 -9.82 10.13 12.55
CA VAL A 602 -9.98 11.59 12.70
C VAL A 602 -11.42 12.05 12.70
N TRP A 603 -12.38 11.15 12.50
CA TRP A 603 -13.80 11.49 12.53
C TRP A 603 -14.32 11.59 13.97
N TRP A 604 -15.43 12.33 14.13
CA TRP A 604 -16.12 12.46 15.42
C TRP A 604 -17.64 12.36 15.26
N PHE A 605 -18.32 12.17 16.38
CA PHE A 605 -19.78 12.18 16.44
C PHE A 605 -20.24 13.55 16.94
N GLU A 606 -21.21 14.14 16.26
CA GLU A 606 -21.89 15.36 16.64
C GLU A 606 -23.38 15.08 16.74
N ALA A 607 -23.95 15.22 17.94
CA ALA A 607 -25.39 15.06 18.13
C ALA A 607 -26.12 16.17 17.35
N ASN A 608 -27.22 15.82 16.68
CA ASN A 608 -28.10 16.82 16.09
C ASN A 608 -28.69 17.64 17.25
N GLU A 609 -28.63 18.96 17.15
CA GLU A 609 -29.29 19.89 18.07
C GLU A 609 -30.80 19.70 18.06
#